data_81e4c6e5367dd93cf2e759994bf55e37
#
_entry.id   81e4c6e5367dd93cf2e759994bf55e37
#
_cell.length_a   1.000
_cell.length_b   1.000
_cell.length_c   1.000
_cell.angle_alpha   90.00
_cell.angle_beta   90.00
_cell.angle_gamma   90.00
#
_symmetry.space_group_name_H-M   'P 1'
#
loop_
_entity.id
_entity.type
_entity.pdbx_description
1 polymer ?
#
loop_
_entity_poly.entity_id
_entity_poly.type
_entity_poly.pdbx_seq_one_letter_code
_entity_poly.pdbx_strand_id
1 'polypeptide(L)'
;MTKILFFFLLFPFFIFSAQSNDFPLKNEDFSKIISNADLGFDGKIGEGSIDVKFVNISRDAIKPEKYFVKGIYTLNGKKLTCSGKLTFNYVFNVKDRPNEMLVFGDIELKGTQPDVDDGFMKGKFRIQTMKNSNDRGNHSNTTFKGIWTNLESGKESEVWFSNFSHNDISKVIFK
;
A
#
# COMPACT_ATOMS: atom_id res chain seq x y z
N MET A 1 70.72 7.94 -5.16
CA MET A 1 69.64 8.38 -6.13
C MET A 1 68.54 7.37 -6.11
N THR A 2 67.50 7.58 -5.31
CA THR A 2 66.40 6.63 -5.09
C THR A 2 65.22 7.07 -5.97
N LYS A 3 64.88 6.23 -6.96
CA LYS A 3 63.72 6.44 -7.85
C LYS A 3 62.45 6.00 -7.12
N ILE A 4 61.60 6.95 -6.78
CA ILE A 4 60.26 6.70 -6.25
C ILE A 4 59.34 6.46 -7.46
N LEU A 5 58.84 5.21 -7.57
CA LEU A 5 57.88 4.79 -8.58
C LEU A 5 56.47 5.10 -8.05
N PHE A 6 55.82 6.13 -8.59
CA PHE A 6 54.45 6.48 -8.27
C PHE A 6 53.50 5.51 -9.01
N PHE A 7 52.91 4.56 -8.30
CA PHE A 7 51.90 3.68 -8.81
C PHE A 7 50.54 4.40 -8.71
N PHE A 8 50.10 4.99 -9.82
CA PHE A 8 48.74 5.52 -9.94
C PHE A 8 47.78 4.36 -10.04
N LEU A 9 47.12 4.01 -8.93
CA LEU A 9 46.02 3.04 -8.89
C LEU A 9 44.78 3.73 -9.50
N LEU A 10 44.54 3.50 -10.79
CA LEU A 10 43.30 3.82 -11.47
C LEU A 10 42.19 2.90 -10.90
N PHE A 11 41.48 3.36 -9.88
CA PHE A 11 40.22 2.75 -9.47
C PHE A 11 39.18 3.06 -10.55
N PRO A 12 38.64 2.05 -11.25
CA PRO A 12 37.49 2.29 -12.10
C PRO A 12 36.29 2.60 -11.21
N PHE A 13 35.85 3.85 -11.24
CA PHE A 13 34.55 4.23 -10.70
C PHE A 13 33.47 3.49 -11.50
N PHE A 14 33.06 2.33 -11.01
CA PHE A 14 31.82 1.76 -11.44
C PHE A 14 30.69 2.68 -10.96
N ILE A 15 30.24 3.55 -11.84
CA ILE A 15 28.97 4.26 -11.67
C ILE A 15 27.89 3.19 -11.75
N PHE A 16 27.48 2.64 -10.60
CA PHE A 16 26.24 1.90 -10.49
C PHE A 16 25.13 2.91 -10.77
N SER A 17 24.68 3.00 -12.01
CA SER A 17 23.39 3.59 -12.32
C SER A 17 22.36 2.74 -11.58
N ALA A 18 21.92 3.21 -10.41
CA ALA A 18 20.73 2.71 -9.79
C ALA A 18 19.59 2.99 -10.77
N GLN A 19 19.22 1.96 -11.52
CA GLN A 19 18.05 1.99 -12.39
C GLN A 19 16.86 2.15 -11.45
N SER A 20 16.40 3.38 -11.26
CA SER A 20 15.14 3.62 -10.58
C SER A 20 14.08 3.00 -11.48
N ASN A 21 13.55 1.85 -11.06
CA ASN A 21 12.35 1.30 -11.69
C ASN A 21 11.22 2.26 -11.36
N ASP A 22 11.07 3.29 -12.20
CA ASP A 22 9.96 4.22 -12.09
C ASP A 22 8.65 3.44 -12.16
N PHE A 23 7.74 3.75 -11.24
CA PHE A 23 6.40 3.14 -11.27
C PHE A 23 5.72 3.43 -12.62
N PRO A 24 5.31 2.41 -13.39
CA PRO A 24 4.85 2.58 -14.77
C PRO A 24 3.63 3.50 -14.93
N LEU A 25 2.79 3.59 -13.89
CA LEU A 25 1.57 4.40 -13.89
C LEU A 25 1.72 5.69 -13.07
N LYS A 26 2.91 6.26 -13.00
CA LYS A 26 3.18 7.50 -12.26
C LYS A 26 2.35 8.71 -12.71
N ASN A 27 1.72 8.67 -13.88
CA ASN A 27 0.84 9.74 -14.35
C ASN A 27 -0.64 9.52 -13.98
N GLU A 28 -0.98 8.34 -13.47
CA GLU A 28 -2.33 7.98 -13.07
C GLU A 28 -2.62 8.38 -11.62
N ASP A 29 -3.84 8.82 -11.36
CA ASP A 29 -4.27 9.14 -9.99
C ASP A 29 -5.13 8.02 -9.42
N PHE A 30 -4.66 7.43 -8.32
CA PHE A 30 -5.31 6.35 -7.60
C PHE A 30 -6.12 6.84 -6.37
N SER A 31 -6.24 8.15 -6.16
CA SER A 31 -6.89 8.71 -4.97
C SER A 31 -8.32 8.22 -4.79
N LYS A 32 -9.11 8.11 -5.85
CA LYS A 32 -10.49 7.59 -5.80
C LYS A 32 -10.54 6.13 -5.35
N ILE A 33 -9.63 5.30 -5.84
CA ILE A 33 -9.54 3.87 -5.49
C ILE A 33 -9.12 3.71 -4.02
N ILE A 34 -8.13 4.49 -3.58
CA ILE A 34 -7.66 4.48 -2.19
C ILE A 34 -8.75 5.00 -1.25
N SER A 35 -9.48 6.03 -1.64
CA SER A 35 -10.59 6.58 -0.85
C SER A 35 -11.68 5.55 -0.62
N ASN A 36 -12.12 4.87 -1.68
CA ASN A 36 -13.28 3.97 -1.67
C ASN A 36 -14.44 4.56 -0.81
N ALA A 37 -14.76 5.82 -1.07
CA ALA A 37 -15.50 6.70 -0.15
C ALA A 37 -16.87 6.15 0.26
N ASP A 38 -17.52 5.40 -0.62
CA ASP A 38 -18.88 4.89 -0.41
C ASP A 38 -18.91 3.66 0.51
N LEU A 39 -17.91 2.76 0.38
CA LEU A 39 -17.91 1.46 1.05
C LEU A 39 -16.92 1.38 2.21
N GLY A 40 -15.74 2.04 2.11
CA GLY A 40 -14.64 1.79 3.03
C GLY A 40 -14.02 0.40 2.80
N PHE A 41 -13.33 -0.10 3.82
CA PHE A 41 -12.64 -1.39 3.79
C PHE A 41 -12.89 -2.14 5.09
N ASP A 42 -13.35 -3.39 4.99
CA ASP A 42 -13.62 -4.26 6.13
C ASP A 42 -12.58 -5.38 6.21
N GLY A 43 -12.32 -5.87 7.41
CA GLY A 43 -11.35 -6.94 7.61
C GLY A 43 -11.16 -7.37 9.05
N LYS A 44 -9.94 -7.83 9.35
CA LYS A 44 -9.57 -8.35 10.67
C LYS A 44 -8.17 -7.93 11.10
N ILE A 45 -8.00 -7.79 12.41
CA ILE A 45 -6.72 -7.76 13.12
C ILE A 45 -6.74 -8.93 14.11
N GLY A 46 -5.94 -9.98 13.85
CA GLY A 46 -6.05 -11.22 14.61
C GLY A 46 -7.48 -11.75 14.57
N GLU A 47 -8.12 -11.90 15.73
CA GLU A 47 -9.52 -12.33 15.85
C GLU A 47 -10.53 -11.15 15.82
N GLY A 48 -10.07 -9.92 15.97
CA GLY A 48 -10.93 -8.73 16.01
C GLY A 48 -11.32 -8.23 14.62
N SER A 49 -12.53 -7.67 14.49
CA SER A 49 -12.96 -6.98 13.27
C SER A 49 -12.35 -5.59 13.18
N ILE A 50 -12.04 -5.16 11.95
CA ILE A 50 -11.60 -3.79 11.65
C ILE A 50 -12.36 -3.26 10.45
N ASP A 51 -12.80 -1.99 10.57
CA ASP A 51 -13.30 -1.19 9.46
C ASP A 51 -12.35 -0.01 9.25
N VAL A 52 -11.93 0.25 8.01
CA VAL A 52 -11.00 1.35 7.67
C VAL A 52 -11.64 2.26 6.63
N LYS A 53 -11.58 3.57 6.85
CA LYS A 53 -12.01 4.57 5.89
C LYS A 53 -10.95 5.67 5.75
N PHE A 54 -10.38 5.81 4.56
CA PHE A 54 -9.48 6.91 4.25
C PHE A 54 -10.30 8.14 3.86
N VAL A 55 -10.14 9.22 4.64
CA VAL A 55 -10.94 10.46 4.49
C VAL A 55 -10.16 11.59 3.83
N ASN A 56 -8.84 11.55 3.89
CA ASN A 56 -7.98 12.52 3.23
C ASN A 56 -6.84 11.78 2.54
N ILE A 57 -6.66 12.05 1.25
CA ILE A 57 -5.63 11.42 0.44
C ILE A 57 -4.93 12.53 -0.34
N SER A 58 -3.63 12.58 -0.22
CA SER A 58 -2.80 13.52 -0.98
C SER A 58 -1.66 12.77 -1.65
N ARG A 59 -1.48 13.04 -2.93
CA ARG A 59 -0.39 12.50 -3.73
C ARG A 59 0.86 13.34 -3.52
N ASP A 60 2.02 12.70 -3.43
CA ASP A 60 3.31 13.40 -3.36
C ASP A 60 3.61 14.06 -4.72
N ALA A 61 3.98 15.35 -4.68
CA ALA A 61 4.24 16.12 -5.89
C ALA A 61 5.57 15.74 -6.57
N ILE A 62 6.54 15.22 -5.80
CA ILE A 62 7.88 14.87 -6.31
C ILE A 62 7.94 13.36 -6.65
N LYS A 63 7.28 12.53 -5.85
CA LYS A 63 7.23 11.07 -5.97
C LYS A 63 5.80 10.62 -6.20
N PRO A 64 5.30 10.74 -7.44
CA PRO A 64 3.88 10.54 -7.74
C PRO A 64 3.37 9.12 -7.49
N GLU A 65 4.26 8.16 -7.27
CA GLU A 65 3.94 6.81 -6.79
C GLU A 65 3.62 6.73 -5.29
N LYS A 66 3.77 7.85 -4.54
CA LYS A 66 3.49 7.92 -3.11
C LYS A 66 2.22 8.70 -2.82
N TYR A 67 1.45 8.19 -1.88
CA TYR A 67 0.22 8.80 -1.36
C TYR A 67 0.28 8.86 0.15
N PHE A 68 -0.03 10.02 0.71
CA PHE A 68 -0.24 10.20 2.14
C PHE A 68 -1.73 10.09 2.42
N VAL A 69 -2.08 9.35 3.46
CA VAL A 69 -3.47 9.11 3.84
C VAL A 69 -3.72 9.49 5.29
N LYS A 70 -4.92 10.01 5.55
CA LYS A 70 -5.50 10.12 6.87
C LYS A 70 -6.85 9.42 6.86
N GLY A 71 -7.15 8.71 7.92
CA GLY A 71 -8.36 7.92 7.97
C GLY A 71 -8.87 7.70 9.38
N ILE A 72 -9.97 6.98 9.43
CA ILE A 72 -10.60 6.46 10.63
C ILE A 72 -10.58 4.95 10.51
N TYR A 73 -10.23 4.26 11.58
CA TYR A 73 -10.47 2.83 11.69
C TYR A 73 -11.33 2.55 12.93
N THR A 74 -12.18 1.55 12.81
CA THR A 74 -12.99 1.05 13.93
C THR A 74 -12.47 -0.32 14.30
N LEU A 75 -12.02 -0.48 15.53
CA LEU A 75 -11.53 -1.74 16.06
C LEU A 75 -12.38 -2.09 17.28
N ASN A 76 -13.02 -3.27 17.27
CA ASN A 76 -13.89 -3.73 18.35
C ASN A 76 -14.98 -2.71 18.74
N GLY A 77 -15.52 -1.99 17.76
CA GLY A 77 -16.55 -0.96 17.95
C GLY A 77 -16.02 0.42 18.36
N LYS A 78 -14.72 0.56 18.64
CA LYS A 78 -14.09 1.81 19.00
C LYS A 78 -13.52 2.53 17.77
N LYS A 79 -13.88 3.79 17.62
CA LYS A 79 -13.39 4.65 16.53
C LYS A 79 -12.07 5.31 16.89
N LEU A 80 -11.06 5.11 16.07
CA LEU A 80 -9.72 5.65 16.19
C LEU A 80 -9.30 6.31 14.88
N THR A 81 -8.32 7.21 14.93
CA THR A 81 -7.79 7.87 13.74
C THR A 81 -6.41 7.36 13.40
N CYS A 82 -6.12 7.33 12.09
CA CYS A 82 -4.81 6.93 11.59
C CYS A 82 -4.28 7.88 10.53
N SER A 83 -2.98 7.85 10.35
CA SER A 83 -2.30 8.46 9.21
C SER A 83 -1.23 7.52 8.67
N GLY A 84 -0.84 7.71 7.42
CA GLY A 84 0.17 6.85 6.84
C GLY A 84 0.48 7.16 5.40
N LYS A 85 1.14 6.21 4.75
CA LYS A 85 1.53 6.33 3.35
C LYS A 85 1.32 5.01 2.61
N LEU A 86 1.02 5.13 1.31
CA LEU A 86 1.07 4.07 0.34
C LEU A 86 2.17 4.37 -0.67
N THR A 87 2.92 3.35 -1.07
CA THR A 87 3.92 3.47 -2.13
C THR A 87 3.63 2.42 -3.19
N PHE A 88 3.34 2.86 -4.40
CA PHE A 88 3.06 2.00 -5.55
C PHE A 88 4.36 1.51 -6.16
N ASN A 89 4.51 0.19 -6.38
CA ASN A 89 5.76 -0.42 -6.80
C ASN A 89 5.66 -1.09 -8.17
N TYR A 90 4.64 -1.93 -8.39
CA TYR A 90 4.57 -2.80 -9.56
C TYR A 90 3.19 -2.82 -10.18
N VAL A 91 3.18 -3.07 -11.51
CA VAL A 91 1.96 -3.29 -12.28
C VAL A 91 2.14 -4.57 -13.09
N PHE A 92 1.12 -5.43 -13.06
CA PHE A 92 1.07 -6.66 -13.85
C PHE A 92 -0.20 -6.70 -14.68
N ASN A 93 -0.07 -7.16 -15.92
CA ASN A 93 -1.21 -7.47 -16.78
C ASN A 93 -1.77 -8.84 -16.39
N VAL A 94 -3.08 -8.98 -16.37
CA VAL A 94 -3.73 -10.27 -16.15
C VAL A 94 -3.77 -11.03 -17.48
N LYS A 95 -3.17 -12.24 -17.55
CA LYS A 95 -2.93 -12.99 -18.78
C LYS A 95 -4.19 -13.20 -19.62
N ASP A 96 -5.27 -13.65 -18.99
CA ASP A 96 -6.52 -14.02 -19.69
C ASP A 96 -7.57 -12.90 -19.65
N ARG A 97 -7.22 -11.72 -19.16
CA ARG A 97 -8.07 -10.53 -19.03
C ARG A 97 -7.30 -9.28 -19.46
N PRO A 98 -7.18 -9.04 -20.77
CA PRO A 98 -6.29 -8.00 -21.32
C PRO A 98 -6.65 -6.58 -20.87
N ASN A 99 -7.91 -6.34 -20.47
CA ASN A 99 -8.37 -5.05 -19.96
C ASN A 99 -8.17 -4.86 -18.45
N GLU A 100 -7.74 -5.90 -17.72
CA GLU A 100 -7.48 -5.83 -16.29
C GLU A 100 -5.99 -5.72 -16.01
N MET A 101 -5.68 -5.09 -14.87
CA MET A 101 -4.34 -5.02 -14.33
C MET A 101 -4.35 -5.21 -12.81
N LEU A 102 -3.23 -5.67 -12.29
CA LEU A 102 -2.93 -5.76 -10.87
C LEU A 102 -1.86 -4.74 -10.54
N VAL A 103 -2.13 -3.91 -9.55
CA VAL A 103 -1.19 -2.92 -9.03
C VAL A 103 -0.82 -3.30 -7.61
N PHE A 104 0.46 -3.25 -7.29
CA PHE A 104 0.99 -3.65 -5.98
C PHE A 104 1.80 -2.52 -5.36
N GLY A 105 1.80 -2.48 -4.05
CA GLY A 105 2.60 -1.52 -3.31
C GLY A 105 2.71 -1.86 -1.83
N ASP A 106 3.36 -0.96 -1.12
CA ASP A 106 3.57 -1.03 0.33
C ASP A 106 2.67 -0.03 1.04
N ILE A 107 2.18 -0.41 2.22
CA ILE A 107 1.38 0.43 3.11
C ILE A 107 2.04 0.50 4.48
N GLU A 108 2.08 1.71 5.04
CA GLU A 108 2.39 1.97 6.43
C GLU A 108 1.29 2.85 7.00
N LEU A 109 0.64 2.39 8.07
CA LEU A 109 -0.35 3.16 8.81
C LEU A 109 0.07 3.24 10.27
N LYS A 110 -0.23 4.37 10.91
CA LYS A 110 -0.02 4.57 12.34
C LYS A 110 -1.25 5.23 12.94
N GLY A 111 -1.70 4.74 14.06
CA GLY A 111 -2.67 5.43 14.89
C GLY A 111 -2.15 6.79 15.34
N THR A 112 -3.05 7.75 15.51
CA THR A 112 -2.71 9.13 15.83
C THR A 112 -3.23 9.57 17.21
N GLN A 113 -3.85 8.67 17.95
CA GLN A 113 -4.36 8.92 19.29
C GLN A 113 -3.70 7.95 20.27
N PRO A 114 -3.26 8.41 21.44
CA PRO A 114 -2.77 7.52 22.49
C PRO A 114 -3.93 6.71 23.05
N ASP A 115 -3.98 5.45 22.71
CA ASP A 115 -5.02 4.51 23.09
C ASP A 115 -4.47 3.09 23.18
N VAL A 116 -5.07 2.26 24.05
CA VAL A 116 -4.69 0.86 24.24
C VAL A 116 -4.82 0.01 22.97
N ASP A 117 -5.72 0.41 22.07
CA ASP A 117 -5.94 -0.25 20.78
C ASP A 117 -5.16 0.42 19.64
N ASP A 118 -4.33 1.44 19.93
CA ASP A 118 -3.54 2.11 18.92
C ASP A 118 -2.37 1.25 18.45
N GLY A 119 -1.99 1.41 17.20
CA GLY A 119 -1.00 0.54 16.61
C GLY A 119 -0.35 1.10 15.36
N PHE A 120 0.54 0.29 14.84
CA PHE A 120 1.26 0.54 13.61
C PHE A 120 1.15 -0.67 12.67
N MET A 121 0.73 -0.44 11.44
CA MET A 121 0.68 -1.45 10.39
C MET A 121 1.82 -1.25 9.40
N LYS A 122 2.54 -2.33 9.11
CA LYS A 122 3.36 -2.47 7.91
C LYS A 122 2.83 -3.60 7.06
N GLY A 123 2.70 -3.35 5.76
CA GLY A 123 2.15 -4.38 4.88
C GLY A 123 2.26 -4.03 3.41
N LYS A 124 1.50 -4.78 2.65
CA LYS A 124 1.37 -4.65 1.20
C LYS A 124 -0.08 -4.43 0.83
N PHE A 125 -0.29 -3.81 -0.32
CA PHE A 125 -1.60 -3.75 -0.93
C PHE A 125 -1.57 -4.28 -2.36
N ARG A 126 -2.74 -4.73 -2.81
CA ARG A 126 -3.03 -5.11 -4.18
C ARG A 126 -4.32 -4.43 -4.61
N ILE A 127 -4.27 -3.81 -5.78
CA ILE A 127 -5.44 -3.27 -6.47
C ILE A 127 -5.63 -4.06 -7.74
N GLN A 128 -6.82 -4.60 -7.96
CA GLN A 128 -7.27 -5.12 -9.24
C GLN A 128 -8.21 -4.10 -9.85
N THR A 129 -7.91 -3.64 -11.07
CA THR A 129 -8.66 -2.57 -11.73
C THR A 129 -8.62 -2.71 -13.25
N MET A 130 -9.48 -1.96 -13.93
CA MET A 130 -9.48 -1.87 -15.38
C MET A 130 -8.40 -0.91 -15.89
N LYS A 131 -7.74 -1.24 -17.01
CA LYS A 131 -6.69 -0.40 -17.61
C LYS A 131 -7.23 0.95 -18.08
N ASN A 132 -8.34 0.94 -18.78
CA ASN A 132 -8.88 2.07 -19.55
C ASN A 132 -10.20 2.63 -18.99
N SER A 133 -10.47 2.43 -17.69
CA SER A 133 -11.71 2.93 -17.09
C SER A 133 -11.55 4.36 -16.58
N ASN A 134 -12.39 5.27 -17.06
CA ASN A 134 -12.50 6.63 -16.51
C ASN A 134 -13.08 6.62 -15.08
N ASP A 135 -13.79 5.54 -14.71
CA ASP A 135 -14.35 5.33 -13.38
C ASP A 135 -13.73 4.11 -12.69
N ARG A 136 -12.41 4.17 -12.51
CA ARG A 136 -11.66 3.11 -11.82
C ARG A 136 -12.10 2.93 -10.36
N GLY A 137 -12.62 3.99 -9.72
CA GLY A 137 -13.06 3.93 -8.33
C GLY A 137 -14.14 2.89 -8.08
N ASN A 138 -15.12 2.80 -8.98
CA ASN A 138 -16.28 1.90 -8.83
C ASN A 138 -16.02 0.46 -9.29
N HIS A 139 -14.93 0.22 -10.03
CA HIS A 139 -14.59 -1.09 -10.60
C HIS A 139 -13.26 -1.65 -10.08
N SER A 140 -12.81 -1.18 -8.93
CA SER A 140 -11.54 -1.59 -8.37
C SER A 140 -11.73 -2.36 -7.07
N ASN A 141 -10.96 -3.45 -6.97
CA ASN A 141 -10.90 -4.26 -5.78
C ASN A 141 -9.53 -4.09 -5.12
N THR A 142 -9.55 -3.59 -3.89
CA THR A 142 -8.32 -3.33 -3.13
C THR A 142 -8.26 -4.20 -1.90
N THR A 143 -7.12 -4.84 -1.69
CA THR A 143 -6.83 -5.64 -0.50
C THR A 143 -5.53 -5.14 0.13
N PHE A 144 -5.55 -4.96 1.43
CA PHE A 144 -4.40 -4.65 2.27
C PHE A 144 -4.11 -5.85 3.17
N LYS A 145 -2.86 -6.22 3.31
CA LYS A 145 -2.42 -7.31 4.20
C LYS A 145 -1.07 -6.96 4.82
N GLY A 146 -0.91 -7.23 6.12
CA GLY A 146 0.34 -6.96 6.81
C GLY A 146 0.35 -7.43 8.26
N ILE A 147 1.22 -6.80 9.03
CA ILE A 147 1.34 -6.99 10.47
C ILE A 147 0.93 -5.69 11.16
N TRP A 148 0.05 -5.81 12.10
CA TRP A 148 -0.32 -4.78 13.06
C TRP A 148 0.45 -4.99 14.35
N THR A 149 1.18 -3.96 14.80
CA THR A 149 1.87 -3.96 16.07
C THR A 149 1.15 -3.00 17.00
N ASN A 150 0.59 -3.50 18.09
CA ASN A 150 -0.02 -2.67 19.11
C ASN A 150 1.08 -1.85 19.81
N LEU A 151 0.88 -0.53 19.94
CA LEU A 151 1.92 0.37 20.45
C LEU A 151 2.15 0.26 21.95
N GLU A 152 1.15 -0.14 22.72
CA GLU A 152 1.25 -0.28 24.17
C GLU A 152 1.91 -1.61 24.55
N SER A 153 1.38 -2.72 24.02
CA SER A 153 1.83 -4.07 24.39
C SER A 153 2.97 -4.62 23.56
N GLY A 154 3.27 -4.00 22.40
CA GLY A 154 4.20 -4.54 21.41
C GLY A 154 3.71 -5.83 20.72
N LYS A 155 2.49 -6.28 20.99
CA LYS A 155 1.93 -7.50 20.41
C LYS A 155 1.72 -7.33 18.91
N GLU A 156 2.18 -8.31 18.15
CA GLU A 156 1.96 -8.38 16.71
C GLU A 156 0.76 -9.28 16.38
N SER A 157 0.00 -8.90 15.36
CA SER A 157 -1.12 -9.66 14.83
C SER A 157 -1.18 -9.51 13.31
N GLU A 158 -1.60 -10.55 12.61
CA GLU A 158 -1.92 -10.40 11.19
C GLU A 158 -3.09 -9.45 11.03
N VAL A 159 -2.99 -8.58 10.02
CA VAL A 159 -4.06 -7.67 9.62
C VAL A 159 -4.33 -7.78 8.14
N TRP A 160 -5.61 -7.80 7.80
CA TRP A 160 -6.06 -7.63 6.43
C TRP A 160 -7.39 -6.89 6.40
N PHE A 161 -7.59 -6.09 5.36
CA PHE A 161 -8.88 -5.47 5.06
C PHE A 161 -9.00 -5.21 3.56
N SER A 162 -10.24 -5.20 3.07
CA SER A 162 -10.54 -5.05 1.65
C SER A 162 -11.93 -4.47 1.42
N ASN A 163 -12.18 -4.00 0.21
CA ASN A 163 -13.53 -3.62 -0.22
C ASN A 163 -14.32 -4.78 -0.84
N PHE A 164 -13.86 -6.01 -0.64
CA PHE A 164 -14.51 -7.25 -1.10
C PHE A 164 -15.43 -7.91 -0.09
N SER A 165 -15.49 -7.40 1.13
CA SER A 165 -16.09 -8.09 2.28
C SER A 165 -17.56 -8.48 2.12
N HIS A 166 -18.26 -7.89 1.16
CA HIS A 166 -19.66 -8.25 0.91
C HIS A 166 -19.86 -9.40 -0.08
N ASN A 167 -18.79 -9.89 -0.69
CA ASN A 167 -18.84 -11.06 -1.56
C ASN A 167 -18.18 -12.24 -0.86
N ASP A 168 -18.96 -13.24 -0.53
CA ASP A 168 -18.50 -14.52 0.04
C ASP A 168 -17.48 -15.18 -0.91
N ILE A 169 -16.19 -14.91 -0.64
CA ILE A 169 -15.06 -15.44 -1.43
C ILE A 169 -14.98 -16.97 -1.36
N SER A 170 -15.68 -17.62 -0.42
CA SER A 170 -15.78 -19.09 -0.35
C SER A 170 -16.49 -19.69 -1.56
N LYS A 171 -17.23 -18.87 -2.31
CA LYS A 171 -17.97 -19.27 -3.52
C LYS A 171 -17.21 -19.00 -4.83
N VAL A 172 -16.03 -18.41 -4.77
CA VAL A 172 -15.20 -18.19 -5.97
C VAL A 172 -14.48 -19.49 -6.33
N ILE A 173 -15.04 -20.21 -7.28
CA ILE A 173 -14.38 -21.38 -7.87
C ILE A 173 -13.31 -20.88 -8.82
N PHE A 174 -12.06 -21.04 -8.44
CA PHE A 174 -10.93 -20.87 -9.34
C PHE A 174 -10.91 -22.03 -10.33
N LYS A 175 -11.27 -21.78 -11.59
CA LYS A 175 -11.12 -22.73 -12.69
C LYS A 175 -9.78 -22.54 -13.36
#